data_62de99d22bbc2a330f1b8030e36d8107
#
_entry.id   62de99d22bbc2a330f1b8030e36d8107
#
_cell.length_a   1.000
_cell.length_b   1.000
_cell.length_c   1.000
_cell.angle_alpha   90.00
_cell.angle_beta   90.00
_cell.angle_gamma   90.00
#
_symmetry.space_group_name_H-M   'P 1'
#
loop_
_entity.id
_entity.type
_entity.pdbx_description
1 polymer ?
#
loop_
_entity_poly.entity_id
_entity_poly.type
_entity_poly.pdbx_seq_one_letter_code
_entity_poly.pdbx_strand_id
1 'polypeptide(L)'
;MGTELEQKYVVDSTRPWAVQTQLLAQLSRAGYQVAFLEEKPQQDTYFDTPEEAVLKEDGSLRLREKGEKRLLSVKSMLRSQEGTFLRREDELILGQEADPMVFLRERLPGVSLEQLRPTVVVVNRRRTYEVSR
;
A
#
# COMPACT_ATOMS: atom_id res chain seq x y z
N MET A 1 -6.38 7.71 -9.87
CA MET A 1 -7.25 6.52 -9.75
C MET A 1 -6.66 5.37 -10.53
N GLY A 2 -6.47 4.23 -9.87
CA GLY A 2 -5.90 3.07 -10.53
C GLY A 2 -6.43 1.75 -9.99
N THR A 3 -6.31 0.71 -10.80
CA THR A 3 -6.45 -0.67 -10.37
C THR A 3 -5.08 -1.30 -10.34
N GLU A 4 -4.85 -2.21 -9.41
CA GLU A 4 -3.60 -2.94 -9.33
C GLU A 4 -3.83 -4.44 -9.20
N LEU A 5 -2.93 -5.21 -9.77
CA LEU A 5 -2.84 -6.65 -9.56
C LEU A 5 -1.60 -6.92 -8.72
N GLU A 6 -1.82 -7.52 -7.57
CA GLU A 6 -0.77 -7.69 -6.58
C GLU A 6 -0.80 -9.10 -6.00
N GLN A 7 0.38 -9.68 -5.81
CA GLN A 7 0.55 -10.92 -5.07
C GLN A 7 1.49 -10.66 -3.90
N LYS A 8 1.12 -11.15 -2.73
CA LYS A 8 1.90 -10.96 -1.51
C LYS A 8 2.35 -12.31 -0.97
N TYR A 9 3.60 -12.37 -0.57
CA TYR A 9 4.20 -13.54 0.03
C TYR A 9 4.87 -13.15 1.34
N VAL A 10 4.73 -14.00 2.34
CA VAL A 10 5.43 -13.84 3.60
C VAL A 10 6.67 -14.71 3.58
N VAL A 11 7.80 -14.13 3.94
CA VAL A 11 9.06 -14.86 4.05
C VAL A 11 9.16 -15.41 5.48
N ASP A 12 9.00 -16.74 5.58
CA ASP A 12 9.13 -17.44 6.85
C ASP A 12 10.59 -17.86 7.05
N SER A 13 11.39 -16.93 7.55
CA SER A 13 12.82 -17.14 7.77
C SER A 13 13.33 -16.20 8.85
N THR A 14 14.30 -16.68 9.62
CA THR A 14 15.06 -15.84 10.55
C THR A 14 16.11 -14.98 9.83
N ARG A 15 16.32 -15.22 8.53
CA ARG A 15 17.31 -14.52 7.71
C ARG A 15 16.66 -14.01 6.42
N PRO A 16 15.74 -13.04 6.50
CA PRO A 16 15.01 -12.57 5.31
C PRO A 16 15.94 -12.02 4.22
N TRP A 17 17.07 -11.45 4.59
CA TRP A 17 18.06 -10.92 3.63
C TRP A 17 18.70 -12.03 2.81
N ALA A 18 18.98 -13.17 3.42
CA ALA A 18 19.54 -14.32 2.70
C ALA A 18 18.52 -14.88 1.70
N VAL A 19 17.27 -14.95 2.09
CA VAL A 19 16.18 -15.38 1.19
C VAL A 19 16.04 -14.42 0.01
N GLN A 20 16.08 -13.11 0.26
CA GLN A 20 16.03 -12.11 -0.80
C GLN A 20 17.20 -12.29 -1.79
N THR A 21 18.42 -12.44 -1.29
CA THR A 21 19.61 -12.63 -2.12
C THR A 21 19.48 -13.90 -2.99
N GLN A 22 18.99 -14.99 -2.42
CA GLN A 22 18.75 -16.22 -3.18
C GLN A 22 17.70 -16.05 -4.25
N LEU A 23 16.59 -15.37 -3.94
CA LEU A 23 15.52 -15.12 -4.89
C LEU A 23 16.02 -14.32 -6.09
N LEU A 24 16.75 -13.24 -5.84
CA LEU A 24 17.30 -12.40 -6.90
C LEU A 24 18.28 -13.18 -7.78
N ALA A 25 19.12 -14.03 -7.19
CA ALA A 25 20.04 -14.89 -7.91
C ALA A 25 19.30 -15.91 -8.79
N GLN A 26 18.24 -16.51 -8.26
CA GLN A 26 17.42 -17.46 -9.02
C GLN A 26 16.71 -16.81 -10.21
N LEU A 27 16.19 -15.61 -10.02
CA LEU A 27 15.57 -14.85 -11.10
C LEU A 27 16.58 -14.57 -12.22
N SER A 28 17.79 -14.18 -11.87
CA SER A 28 18.86 -13.94 -12.87
C SER A 28 19.23 -15.21 -13.60
N ARG A 29 19.34 -16.33 -12.91
CA ARG A 29 19.63 -17.64 -13.54
C ARG A 29 18.51 -18.11 -14.48
N ALA A 30 17.26 -17.72 -14.17
CA ALA A 30 16.12 -18.05 -15.01
C ALA A 30 15.99 -17.13 -16.22
N GLY A 31 16.92 -16.22 -16.44
CA GLY A 31 16.95 -15.34 -17.60
C GLY A 31 16.24 -14.01 -17.42
N TYR A 32 15.82 -13.68 -16.20
CA TYR A 32 15.26 -12.37 -15.92
C TYR A 32 16.34 -11.34 -15.63
N GLN A 33 16.09 -10.12 -16.09
CA GLN A 33 16.88 -8.97 -15.68
C GLN A 33 16.29 -8.39 -14.41
N VAL A 34 17.13 -8.15 -13.41
CA VAL A 34 16.73 -7.61 -12.13
C VAL A 34 17.48 -6.32 -11.91
N ALA A 35 16.75 -5.21 -11.82
CA ALA A 35 17.31 -3.89 -11.58
C ALA A 35 16.87 -3.39 -10.20
N PHE A 36 17.83 -3.04 -9.36
CA PHE A 36 17.55 -2.38 -8.09
C PHE A 36 17.13 -0.95 -8.36
N LEU A 37 15.98 -0.54 -7.85
CA LEU A 37 15.45 0.81 -8.02
C LEU A 37 15.74 1.69 -6.81
N GLU A 38 15.32 1.25 -5.63
CA GLU A 38 15.50 2.06 -4.42
C GLU A 38 15.37 1.24 -3.14
N GLU A 39 15.93 1.78 -2.07
CA GLU A 39 15.70 1.34 -0.71
C GLU A 39 15.42 2.57 0.14
N LYS A 40 14.22 2.62 0.73
CA LYS A 40 13.84 3.75 1.58
C LYS A 40 13.09 3.29 2.81
N PRO A 41 13.33 3.93 3.97
CA PRO A 41 12.44 3.78 5.10
C PRO A 41 11.11 4.45 4.78
N GLN A 42 10.03 3.87 5.24
CA GLN A 42 8.71 4.47 5.13
C GLN A 42 7.89 4.19 6.38
N GLN A 43 6.97 5.10 6.65
CA GLN A 43 6.02 4.96 7.74
C GLN A 43 4.62 5.03 7.17
N ASP A 44 3.82 4.03 7.47
CA ASP A 44 2.41 3.97 7.09
C ASP A 44 1.57 4.11 8.35
N THR A 45 0.71 5.11 8.36
CA THR A 45 -0.28 5.29 9.41
C THR A 45 -1.65 5.00 8.84
N TYR A 46 -2.35 4.04 9.45
CA TYR A 46 -3.72 3.69 9.06
C TYR A 46 -4.70 4.41 9.96
N PHE A 47 -5.81 4.84 9.38
CA PHE A 47 -6.86 5.58 10.06
C PHE A 47 -8.20 4.86 9.94
N ASP A 48 -8.98 4.94 10.98
CA ASP A 48 -10.36 4.50 10.97
C ASP A 48 -11.14 5.25 12.06
N THR A 49 -12.46 5.11 12.01
CA THR A 49 -13.33 5.59 13.06
C THR A 49 -13.40 4.58 14.22
N PRO A 50 -13.92 4.99 15.41
CA PRO A 50 -14.12 4.04 16.51
C PRO A 50 -14.97 2.82 16.16
N GLU A 51 -15.94 2.99 15.26
CA GLU A 51 -16.81 1.91 14.79
C GLU A 51 -16.22 1.12 13.61
N GLU A 52 -14.97 1.41 13.22
CA GLU A 52 -14.31 0.73 12.10
C GLU A 52 -15.07 0.88 10.76
N ALA A 53 -15.55 2.10 10.48
CA ALA A 53 -16.36 2.37 9.30
C ALA A 53 -15.63 2.11 7.99
N VAL A 54 -14.32 2.37 7.94
CA VAL A 54 -13.49 2.09 6.75
C VAL A 54 -13.32 0.58 6.56
N LEU A 55 -13.00 -0.13 7.63
CA LEU A 55 -12.83 -1.58 7.58
C LEU A 55 -14.11 -2.31 7.19
N LYS A 56 -15.26 -1.83 7.68
CA LYS A 56 -16.56 -2.42 7.36
C LYS A 56 -16.93 -2.31 5.88
N GLU A 57 -16.32 -1.38 5.16
CA GLU A 57 -16.45 -1.26 3.71
C GLU A 57 -15.37 -2.04 2.94
N ASP A 58 -14.68 -2.97 3.62
CA ASP A 58 -13.56 -3.74 3.07
C ASP A 58 -12.45 -2.86 2.51
N GLY A 59 -12.29 -1.69 3.11
CA GLY A 59 -11.34 -0.70 2.66
C GLY A 59 -10.22 -0.44 3.67
N SER A 60 -9.33 0.45 3.28
CA SER A 60 -8.30 1.00 4.16
C SER A 60 -7.99 2.45 3.79
N LEU A 61 -7.67 3.23 4.80
CA LEU A 61 -7.18 4.59 4.65
C LEU A 61 -5.79 4.68 5.27
N ARG A 62 -4.82 5.07 4.47
CA ARG A 62 -3.42 5.09 4.87
C ARG A 62 -2.76 6.41 4.50
N LEU A 63 -1.97 6.95 5.43
CA LEU A 63 -1.01 8.00 5.15
C LEU A 63 0.38 7.38 5.10
N ARG A 64 1.03 7.44 3.96
CA ARG A 64 2.41 6.97 3.77
C ARG A 64 3.36 8.14 3.76
N GLU A 65 4.35 8.08 4.62
CA GLU A 65 5.44 9.03 4.67
C GLU A 65 6.71 8.33 4.18
N LYS A 66 7.24 8.79 3.06
CA LYS A 66 8.42 8.23 2.43
C LYS A 66 9.32 9.37 1.96
N GLY A 67 10.44 9.58 2.66
CA GLY A 67 11.26 10.77 2.45
C GLY A 67 10.45 12.02 2.73
N GLU A 68 10.43 12.95 1.79
CA GLU A 68 9.66 14.19 1.90
C GLU A 68 8.24 14.06 1.33
N LYS A 69 7.93 12.91 0.74
CA LYS A 69 6.61 12.66 0.16
C LYS A 69 5.64 12.15 1.21
N ARG A 70 4.43 12.65 1.14
CA ARG A 70 3.30 12.21 1.95
C ARG A 70 2.17 11.84 1.01
N LEU A 71 1.76 10.59 1.08
CA LEU A 71 0.74 10.02 0.19
C LEU A 71 -0.45 9.54 1.00
N LEU A 72 -1.62 10.04 0.65
CA LEU A 72 -2.88 9.59 1.22
C LEU A 72 -3.47 8.57 0.26
N SER A 73 -3.76 7.37 0.74
CA SER A 73 -4.25 6.27 -0.09
C SER A 73 -5.54 5.71 0.47
N VAL A 74 -6.52 5.54 -0.41
CA VAL A 74 -7.78 4.86 -0.09
C VAL A 74 -7.87 3.62 -0.95
N LYS A 75 -7.91 2.45 -0.31
CA LYS A 75 -8.17 1.17 -0.96
C LYS A 75 -9.62 0.78 -0.68
N SER A 76 -10.30 0.28 -1.70
CA SER A 76 -11.66 -0.25 -1.57
C SER A 76 -11.82 -1.49 -2.41
N MET A 77 -12.72 -2.36 -1.99
CA MET A 77 -13.05 -3.54 -2.76
C MET A 77 -14.14 -3.18 -3.76
N LEU A 78 -13.86 -3.40 -5.04
CA LEU A 78 -14.84 -3.20 -6.10
C LEU A 78 -15.69 -4.45 -6.31
N ARG A 79 -15.08 -5.62 -6.23
CA ARG A 79 -15.74 -6.87 -6.55
C ARG A 79 -14.94 -8.05 -6.00
N SER A 80 -15.66 -9.07 -5.52
CA SER A 80 -15.11 -10.36 -5.13
C SER A 80 -15.93 -11.46 -5.79
N GLN A 81 -15.25 -12.43 -6.43
CA GLN A 81 -15.90 -13.56 -7.08
C GLN A 81 -14.96 -14.76 -7.06
N GLU A 82 -15.40 -15.86 -6.43
CA GLU A 82 -14.68 -17.14 -6.41
C GLU A 82 -13.18 -17.04 -6.08
N GLY A 83 -12.85 -16.28 -5.02
CA GLY A 83 -11.47 -16.11 -4.59
C GLY A 83 -10.68 -15.07 -5.39
N THR A 84 -11.30 -14.43 -6.37
CA THR A 84 -10.71 -13.33 -7.10
C THR A 84 -11.20 -12.02 -6.54
N PHE A 85 -10.27 -11.12 -6.20
CA PHE A 85 -10.58 -9.81 -5.63
C PHE A 85 -10.10 -8.72 -6.59
N LEU A 86 -10.99 -7.83 -6.95
CA LEU A 86 -10.65 -6.61 -7.66
C LEU A 86 -10.73 -5.45 -6.68
N ARG A 87 -9.60 -4.79 -6.47
CA ARG A 87 -9.49 -3.66 -5.56
C ARG A 87 -9.17 -2.40 -6.34
N ARG A 88 -9.68 -1.30 -5.83
CA ARG A 88 -9.37 0.03 -6.33
C ARG A 88 -8.50 0.74 -5.31
N GLU A 89 -7.45 1.39 -5.78
CA GLU A 89 -6.61 2.25 -4.98
C GLU A 89 -6.57 3.63 -5.61
N ASP A 90 -6.93 4.63 -4.82
CA ASP A 90 -6.82 6.04 -5.19
C ASP A 90 -5.80 6.70 -4.27
N GLU A 91 -4.90 7.47 -4.84
CA GLU A 91 -3.84 8.15 -4.11
C GLU A 91 -3.89 9.66 -4.32
N LEU A 92 -3.53 10.39 -3.27
CA LEU A 92 -3.37 11.84 -3.30
C LEU A 92 -2.01 12.19 -2.69
N ILE A 93 -1.22 12.96 -3.43
CA ILE A 93 0.04 13.50 -2.90
C ILE A 93 -0.31 14.77 -2.12
N LEU A 94 0.04 14.79 -0.82
CA LEU A 94 -0.20 15.95 0.03
C LEU A 94 0.79 17.08 -0.30
N GLY A 95 0.34 18.30 -0.13
CA GLY A 95 1.13 19.49 -0.46
C GLY A 95 0.94 19.99 -1.87
N GLN A 96 0.10 19.34 -2.67
CA GLN A 96 -0.32 19.82 -3.98
C GLN A 96 -1.67 20.54 -3.87
N GLU A 97 -2.21 21.01 -4.98
CA GLU A 97 -3.42 21.86 -5.00
C GLU A 97 -4.69 21.15 -4.54
N ALA A 98 -4.76 19.85 -4.65
CA ALA A 98 -5.96 19.10 -4.30
C ALA A 98 -6.20 19.10 -2.79
N ASP A 99 -7.45 19.34 -2.39
CA ASP A 99 -7.87 19.34 -0.99
C ASP A 99 -8.05 17.89 -0.49
N PRO A 100 -7.29 17.48 0.53
CA PRO A 100 -7.43 16.13 1.11
C PRO A 100 -8.84 15.82 1.60
N MET A 101 -9.55 16.79 2.16
CA MET A 101 -10.88 16.57 2.68
C MET A 101 -11.90 16.28 1.58
N VAL A 102 -11.78 16.96 0.45
CA VAL A 102 -12.61 16.67 -0.73
C VAL A 102 -12.32 15.28 -1.26
N PHE A 103 -11.06 14.94 -1.37
CA PHE A 103 -10.63 13.61 -1.80
C PHE A 103 -11.24 12.51 -0.92
N LEU A 104 -11.16 12.67 0.40
CA LEU A 104 -11.69 11.69 1.35
C LEU A 104 -13.22 11.59 1.30
N ARG A 105 -13.93 12.72 1.20
CA ARG A 105 -15.39 12.73 1.12
C ARG A 105 -15.90 11.99 -0.11
N GLU A 106 -15.23 12.14 -1.23
CA GLU A 106 -15.60 11.47 -2.47
C GLU A 106 -15.39 9.96 -2.41
N ARG A 107 -14.38 9.50 -1.69
CA ARG A 107 -13.99 8.08 -1.65
C ARG A 107 -14.51 7.33 -0.44
N LEU A 108 -14.84 8.05 0.62
CA LEU A 108 -15.35 7.49 1.87
C LEU A 108 -16.65 8.19 2.30
N PRO A 109 -17.69 8.17 1.44
CA PRO A 109 -18.91 8.96 1.72
C PRO A 109 -19.67 8.51 2.96
N GLY A 110 -19.53 7.23 3.35
CA GLY A 110 -20.20 6.69 4.54
C GLY A 110 -19.39 6.83 5.83
N VAL A 111 -18.25 7.52 5.79
CA VAL A 111 -17.34 7.62 6.92
C VAL A 111 -17.37 9.03 7.50
N SER A 112 -17.54 9.14 8.81
CA SER A 112 -17.42 10.42 9.49
C SER A 112 -15.95 10.80 9.61
N LEU A 113 -15.50 11.76 8.79
CA LEU A 113 -14.11 12.17 8.72
C LEU A 113 -13.61 12.82 10.01
N GLU A 114 -14.50 13.43 10.78
CA GLU A 114 -14.19 14.02 12.08
C GLU A 114 -13.82 13.01 13.13
N GLN A 115 -14.26 11.77 12.96
CA GLN A 115 -14.00 10.67 13.90
C GLN A 115 -12.80 9.82 13.51
N LEU A 116 -12.14 10.12 12.39
CA LEU A 116 -10.94 9.43 11.99
C LEU A 116 -9.80 9.64 12.96
N ARG A 117 -9.13 8.55 13.32
CA ARG A 117 -7.98 8.56 14.22
C ARG A 117 -6.99 7.48 13.78
N PRO A 118 -5.70 7.65 14.12
CA PRO A 118 -4.71 6.61 13.84
C PRO A 118 -5.07 5.31 14.59
N THR A 119 -4.99 4.20 13.88
CA THR A 119 -5.25 2.86 14.45
C THR A 119 -3.99 2.03 14.52
N VAL A 120 -3.17 2.06 13.46
CA VAL A 120 -1.95 1.28 13.35
C VAL A 120 -0.89 2.12 12.68
N VAL A 121 0.34 2.04 13.19
CA VAL A 121 1.52 2.62 12.57
C VAL A 121 2.47 1.50 12.21
N VAL A 122 2.85 1.43 10.94
CA VAL A 122 3.81 0.45 10.43
C VAL A 122 5.04 1.18 9.95
N VAL A 123 6.18 0.85 10.52
CA VAL A 123 7.48 1.39 10.10
C VAL A 123 8.24 0.26 9.44
N ASN A 124 8.66 0.48 8.19
CA ASN A 124 9.41 -0.52 7.48
C ASN A 124 10.48 0.10 6.60
N ARG A 125 11.32 -0.76 6.05
CA ARG A 125 12.29 -0.41 5.03
C ARG A 125 11.95 -1.22 3.78
N ARG A 126 11.64 -0.52 2.71
CA ARG A 126 11.20 -1.13 1.46
C ARG A 126 12.30 -1.08 0.41
N ARG A 127 12.62 -2.25 -0.15
CA ARG A 127 13.48 -2.36 -1.32
C ARG A 127 12.63 -2.68 -2.54
N THR A 128 12.85 -1.92 -3.59
CA THR A 128 12.10 -2.08 -4.83
C THR A 128 13.04 -2.50 -5.95
N TYR A 129 12.62 -3.52 -6.68
CA TYR A 129 13.34 -4.05 -7.85
C TYR A 129 12.40 -4.10 -9.02
N GLU A 130 12.94 -3.83 -10.20
CA GLU A 130 12.24 -4.07 -11.44
C GLU A 130 12.74 -5.36 -12.04
N VAL A 131 11.80 -6.25 -12.40
CA VAL A 131 12.12 -7.54 -13.00
C VAL A 131 11.53 -7.58 -14.40
N SER A 132 12.36 -7.86 -15.40
CA SER A 132 11.95 -7.91 -16.79
C SER A 132 12.59 -9.08 -17.51
N ARG A 133 12.08 -9.41 -18.68
CA ARG A 133 12.65 -10.42 -19.56
C ARG A 133 13.36 -9.81 -20.75
#